data_2be4bc903b198e801868cf7ba9ffa078
#
_entry.id   2be4bc903b198e801868cf7ba9ffa078
#
_cell.length_a   1.000
_cell.length_b   1.000
_cell.length_c   1.000
_cell.angle_alpha   90.00
_cell.angle_beta   90.00
_cell.angle_gamma   90.00
#
_symmetry.space_group_name_H-M   'P 1'
#
loop_
_entity.id
_entity.type
_entity.pdbx_description
1 polymer ?
#
loop_
_entity_poly.entity_id
_entity_poly.type
_entity_poly.pdbx_seq_one_letter_code
_entity_poly.pdbx_strand_id
1 'polypeptide(L)'
;DYRAGQILDAIDDLEIRDNTVVIWLSDNGPEYFYPWHGTAGPWRGNYFTAWEGSMRAPFLIRWPGKIAAGSVSNEIVHVVDLLPTLGRIAGYKVPDDRIIDGVDQLAFFTGKQKKSNLEGFIIYNNDDIYGYKWRNWKMHLVELENMNSEPMRLNVPRIYNLITDPKEEYNMAAEATWVLPVIFKKIVDFQKTLVEEPPIQLGTPDPYKPPK
;
A
#
# COMPACT_ATOMS: atom_id res chain seq x y z
N ASP A 1 4.45 -20.74 5.33
CA ASP A 1 5.06 -21.38 4.16
C ASP A 1 4.45 -22.77 3.85
N TYR A 2 4.62 -23.77 4.72
CA TYR A 2 4.07 -25.14 4.49
C TYR A 2 2.55 -25.16 4.19
N ARG A 3 1.75 -24.39 4.93
CA ARG A 3 0.28 -24.31 4.71
C ARG A 3 -0.08 -23.60 3.41
N ALA A 4 0.69 -22.60 3.02
CA ALA A 4 0.51 -21.94 1.72
C ALA A 4 0.80 -22.93 0.57
N GLY A 5 1.84 -23.77 0.69
CA GLY A 5 2.12 -24.85 -0.25
C GLY A 5 0.93 -25.79 -0.40
N GLN A 6 0.36 -26.28 0.71
CA GLN A 6 -0.81 -27.17 0.66
C GLN A 6 -2.02 -26.59 -0.06
N ILE A 7 -2.24 -25.24 0.05
CA ILE A 7 -3.30 -24.56 -0.70
C ILE A 7 -3.00 -24.54 -2.19
N LEU A 8 -1.74 -24.27 -2.58
CA LEU A 8 -1.33 -24.28 -3.98
C LEU A 8 -1.44 -25.69 -4.59
N ASP A 9 -1.02 -26.72 -3.86
CA ASP A 9 -1.14 -28.12 -4.27
C ASP A 9 -2.62 -28.49 -4.49
N ALA A 10 -3.49 -28.11 -3.58
CA ALA A 10 -4.95 -28.37 -3.73
C ALA A 10 -5.55 -27.69 -4.97
N ILE A 11 -5.13 -26.46 -5.30
CA ILE A 11 -5.58 -25.76 -6.50
C ILE A 11 -5.08 -26.48 -7.76
N ASP A 12 -3.87 -27.01 -7.73
CA ASP A 12 -3.27 -27.74 -8.84
C ASP A 12 -3.93 -29.13 -9.00
N ASP A 13 -4.18 -29.86 -7.91
CA ASP A 13 -4.87 -31.17 -7.88
C ASP A 13 -6.31 -31.08 -8.36
N LEU A 14 -6.99 -29.98 -8.09
CA LEU A 14 -8.35 -29.71 -8.57
C LEU A 14 -8.41 -29.24 -10.03
N GLU A 15 -7.27 -29.12 -10.70
CA GLU A 15 -7.16 -28.64 -12.09
C GLU A 15 -7.75 -27.24 -12.36
N ILE A 16 -7.86 -26.40 -11.33
CA ILE A 16 -8.41 -25.03 -11.44
C ILE A 16 -7.34 -23.94 -11.50
N ARG A 17 -6.07 -24.27 -11.50
CA ARG A 17 -4.93 -23.36 -11.37
C ARG A 17 -4.92 -22.24 -12.43
N ASP A 18 -5.28 -22.56 -13.67
CA ASP A 18 -5.19 -21.60 -14.79
C ASP A 18 -6.35 -20.58 -14.75
N ASN A 19 -7.41 -20.89 -14.00
CA ASN A 19 -8.56 -20.00 -13.78
C ASN A 19 -8.59 -19.42 -12.35
N THR A 20 -7.50 -19.54 -11.60
CA THR A 20 -7.42 -19.07 -10.21
C THR A 20 -6.29 -18.06 -10.05
N VAL A 21 -6.63 -16.87 -9.54
CA VAL A 21 -5.66 -15.89 -9.06
C VAL A 21 -5.41 -16.15 -7.58
N VAL A 22 -4.17 -16.40 -7.20
CA VAL A 22 -3.77 -16.53 -5.80
C VAL A 22 -2.96 -15.29 -5.41
N ILE A 23 -3.38 -14.62 -4.35
CA ILE A 23 -2.69 -13.47 -3.79
C ILE A 23 -2.33 -13.79 -2.34
N TRP A 24 -1.04 -13.67 -2.03
CA TRP A 24 -0.51 -13.78 -0.68
C TRP A 24 0.07 -12.43 -0.26
N LEU A 25 -0.47 -11.85 0.79
CA LEU A 25 -0.03 -10.56 1.29
C LEU A 25 -0.15 -10.49 2.82
N SER A 26 0.52 -9.50 3.42
CA SER A 26 0.25 -9.02 4.77
C SER A 26 -0.39 -7.65 4.70
N ASP A 27 -1.15 -7.28 5.71
CA ASP A 27 -1.82 -5.98 5.84
C ASP A 27 -0.84 -4.84 6.16
N ASN A 28 0.20 -5.14 6.94
CA ASN A 28 1.20 -4.17 7.40
C ASN A 28 2.57 -4.82 7.59
N GLY A 29 3.55 -3.98 7.92
CA GLY A 29 4.88 -4.42 8.33
C GLY A 29 4.86 -5.09 9.71
N PRO A 30 5.99 -5.67 10.13
CA PRO A 30 6.07 -6.49 11.33
C PRO A 30 5.89 -5.68 12.62
N GLU A 31 5.35 -6.35 13.63
CA GLU A 31 5.30 -5.85 14.99
C GLU A 31 6.58 -6.18 15.78
N TYR A 32 6.87 -5.36 16.80
CA TYR A 32 7.95 -5.58 17.75
C TYR A 32 7.41 -6.03 19.12
N PHE A 33 6.85 -7.23 19.17
CA PHE A 33 6.47 -7.85 20.45
C PHE A 33 7.51 -8.84 20.94
N TYR A 34 8.01 -8.63 22.14
CA TYR A 34 8.86 -9.61 22.80
C TYR A 34 8.03 -10.84 23.21
N PRO A 35 8.51 -12.08 22.96
CA PRO A 35 9.77 -12.44 22.31
C PRO A 35 9.66 -12.60 20.77
N TRP A 36 8.54 -12.34 20.15
CA TRP A 36 8.23 -12.63 18.75
C TRP A 36 8.47 -11.40 17.86
N HIS A 37 9.74 -11.01 17.76
CA HIS A 37 10.07 -9.91 16.88
C HIS A 37 9.97 -10.31 15.40
N GLY A 38 9.15 -9.59 14.66
CA GLY A 38 9.26 -9.57 13.21
C GLY A 38 10.46 -8.75 12.75
N THR A 39 10.78 -8.81 11.46
CA THR A 39 11.83 -7.99 10.85
C THR A 39 11.34 -7.34 9.57
N ALA A 40 11.59 -6.04 9.46
CA ALA A 40 11.33 -5.26 8.25
C ALA A 40 12.52 -5.31 7.25
N GLY A 41 13.50 -6.18 7.47
CA GLY A 41 14.72 -6.23 6.65
C GLY A 41 15.54 -4.95 6.77
N PRO A 42 15.91 -4.31 5.65
CA PRO A 42 16.74 -3.10 5.68
C PRO A 42 15.97 -1.83 6.02
N TRP A 43 14.63 -1.87 6.09
CA TRP A 43 13.81 -0.69 6.29
C TRP A 43 13.63 -0.34 7.76
N ARG A 44 13.57 0.96 8.04
CA ARG A 44 13.31 1.48 9.38
C ARG A 44 11.84 1.33 9.75
N GLY A 45 11.59 1.24 11.07
CA GLY A 45 10.28 1.24 11.66
C GLY A 45 9.59 -0.11 11.65
N ASN A 46 8.39 -0.12 12.17
CA ASN A 46 7.56 -1.29 12.40
C ASN A 46 6.08 -0.89 12.32
N TYR A 47 5.20 -1.85 12.55
CA TYR A 47 3.76 -1.63 12.63
C TYR A 47 3.38 -0.32 13.33
N PHE A 48 2.36 0.35 12.79
CA PHE A 48 1.78 1.58 13.29
C PHE A 48 2.63 2.85 13.11
N THR A 49 3.77 2.77 12.44
CA THR A 49 4.60 3.94 12.13
C THR A 49 4.46 4.36 10.67
N ALA A 50 4.97 5.55 10.32
CA ALA A 50 5.00 6.02 8.94
C ALA A 50 6.28 5.61 8.18
N TRP A 51 7.18 4.86 8.80
CA TRP A 51 8.44 4.40 8.19
C TRP A 51 8.20 3.26 7.18
N GLU A 52 9.13 3.09 6.24
CA GLU A 52 9.03 2.04 5.21
C GLU A 52 8.83 0.64 5.79
N GLY A 53 9.42 0.35 6.95
CA GLY A 53 9.26 -0.93 7.64
C GLY A 53 7.84 -1.22 8.10
N SER A 54 6.99 -0.18 8.29
CA SER A 54 5.57 -0.33 8.55
C SER A 54 4.75 -0.51 7.27
N MET A 55 5.16 0.17 6.19
CA MET A 55 4.40 0.28 4.94
C MET A 55 4.67 -0.89 3.98
N ARG A 56 5.90 -1.43 3.97
CA ARG A 56 6.26 -2.52 3.09
C ARG A 56 5.82 -3.86 3.67
N ALA A 57 4.78 -4.40 3.08
CA ALA A 57 4.28 -5.74 3.37
C ALA A 57 4.65 -6.72 2.26
N PRO A 58 4.84 -8.02 2.56
CA PRO A 58 4.97 -9.04 1.53
C PRO A 58 3.76 -9.02 0.60
N PHE A 59 4.02 -9.07 -0.72
CA PHE A 59 2.99 -9.20 -1.73
C PHE A 59 3.45 -10.17 -2.82
N LEU A 60 2.73 -11.27 -2.98
CA LEU A 60 2.96 -12.25 -4.03
C LEU A 60 1.65 -12.51 -4.77
N ILE A 61 1.73 -12.61 -6.09
CA ILE A 61 0.59 -12.94 -6.93
C ILE A 61 0.95 -14.05 -7.91
N ARG A 62 0.10 -15.06 -7.98
CA ARG A 62 0.23 -16.19 -8.90
C ARG A 62 -1.00 -16.28 -9.80
N TRP A 63 -0.79 -16.27 -11.10
CA TRP A 63 -1.80 -16.55 -12.10
C TRP A 63 -1.14 -17.20 -13.31
N PRO A 64 -1.07 -18.53 -13.37
CA PRO A 64 -0.40 -19.25 -14.46
C PRO A 64 -0.96 -18.88 -15.83
N GLY A 65 -0.07 -18.75 -16.81
CA GLY A 65 -0.43 -18.32 -18.17
C GLY A 65 -0.80 -16.85 -18.36
N LYS A 66 -0.90 -16.07 -17.26
CA LYS A 66 -1.20 -14.63 -17.31
C LYS A 66 -0.09 -13.78 -16.71
N ILE A 67 0.51 -14.22 -15.61
CA ILE A 67 1.61 -13.52 -14.92
C ILE A 67 2.87 -14.37 -15.06
N ALA A 68 3.97 -13.76 -15.50
CA ALA A 68 5.24 -14.45 -15.67
C ALA A 68 5.79 -14.93 -14.33
N ALA A 69 6.13 -16.21 -14.26
CA ALA A 69 6.73 -16.79 -13.05
C ALA A 69 8.09 -16.14 -12.76
N GLY A 70 8.40 -15.95 -11.46
CA GLY A 70 9.67 -15.39 -11.01
C GLY A 70 9.85 -13.89 -11.31
N SER A 71 8.83 -13.19 -11.78
CA SER A 71 8.89 -11.74 -11.96
C SER A 71 8.95 -11.02 -10.62
N VAL A 72 9.79 -9.98 -10.55
CA VAL A 72 9.97 -9.13 -9.35
C VAL A 72 9.86 -7.67 -9.77
N SER A 73 9.21 -6.85 -8.96
CA SER A 73 9.11 -5.42 -9.19
C SER A 73 9.19 -4.64 -7.88
N ASN A 74 9.73 -3.42 -7.96
CA ASN A 74 9.76 -2.43 -6.87
C ASN A 74 8.75 -1.29 -7.10
N GLU A 75 7.85 -1.44 -8.07
CA GLU A 75 6.77 -0.48 -8.28
C GLU A 75 5.78 -0.50 -7.11
N ILE A 76 5.12 0.64 -6.88
CA ILE A 76 4.15 0.75 -5.79
C ILE A 76 2.85 0.05 -6.19
N VAL A 77 2.39 -0.85 -5.33
CA VAL A 77 1.05 -1.45 -5.36
C VAL A 77 0.47 -1.31 -3.97
N HIS A 78 -0.74 -0.81 -3.86
CA HIS A 78 -1.43 -0.67 -2.58
C HIS A 78 -2.59 -1.65 -2.48
N VAL A 79 -2.95 -2.07 -1.26
CA VAL A 79 -4.05 -3.04 -1.04
C VAL A 79 -5.37 -2.56 -1.64
N VAL A 80 -5.63 -1.25 -1.65
CA VAL A 80 -6.84 -0.67 -2.26
C VAL A 80 -6.93 -0.89 -3.78
N ASP A 81 -5.80 -1.13 -4.46
CA ASP A 81 -5.75 -1.43 -5.90
C ASP A 81 -6.36 -2.80 -6.23
N LEU A 82 -6.49 -3.68 -5.22
CA LEU A 82 -7.07 -5.01 -5.42
C LEU A 82 -8.55 -4.94 -5.82
N LEU A 83 -9.31 -4.01 -5.27
CA LEU A 83 -10.73 -3.86 -5.61
C LEU A 83 -10.94 -3.62 -7.13
N PRO A 84 -10.40 -2.56 -7.74
CA PRO A 84 -10.58 -2.33 -9.18
C PRO A 84 -9.89 -3.39 -10.04
N THR A 85 -8.76 -3.92 -9.60
CA THR A 85 -8.02 -4.95 -10.36
C THR A 85 -8.78 -6.28 -10.41
N LEU A 86 -9.26 -6.77 -9.27
CA LEU A 86 -10.02 -8.02 -9.19
C LEU A 86 -11.40 -7.87 -9.83
N GLY A 87 -12.04 -6.71 -9.66
CA GLY A 87 -13.27 -6.39 -10.35
C GLY A 87 -13.12 -6.53 -11.86
N ARG A 88 -12.05 -5.96 -12.42
CA ARG A 88 -11.75 -6.09 -13.85
C ARG A 88 -11.46 -7.53 -14.28
N ILE A 89 -10.73 -8.31 -13.47
CA ILE A 89 -10.46 -9.74 -13.74
C ILE A 89 -11.76 -10.53 -13.79
N ALA A 90 -12.68 -10.26 -12.87
CA ALA A 90 -13.99 -10.91 -12.80
C ALA A 90 -15.01 -10.40 -13.84
N GLY A 91 -14.63 -9.42 -14.67
CA GLY A 91 -15.54 -8.81 -15.67
C GLY A 91 -16.57 -7.86 -15.06
N TYR A 92 -16.35 -7.43 -13.81
CA TYR A 92 -17.19 -6.47 -13.12
C TYR A 92 -16.75 -5.03 -13.41
N LYS A 93 -17.71 -4.15 -13.69
CA LYS A 93 -17.44 -2.71 -13.77
C LYS A 93 -17.38 -2.15 -12.36
N VAL A 94 -16.21 -1.64 -11.97
CA VAL A 94 -16.06 -0.90 -10.71
C VAL A 94 -17.02 0.31 -10.74
N PRO A 95 -17.72 0.61 -9.63
CA PRO A 95 -18.61 1.76 -9.56
C PRO A 95 -17.91 3.06 -9.96
N ASP A 96 -18.61 3.92 -10.70
CA ASP A 96 -18.17 5.25 -11.12
C ASP A 96 -19.02 6.37 -10.50
N ASP A 97 -19.90 6.00 -9.57
CA ASP A 97 -20.78 6.88 -8.80
C ASP A 97 -20.15 7.40 -7.49
N ARG A 98 -18.93 6.98 -7.22
CA ARG A 98 -18.15 7.35 -6.03
C ARG A 98 -16.66 7.35 -6.31
N ILE A 99 -15.88 8.03 -5.47
CA ILE A 99 -14.42 8.03 -5.53
C ILE A 99 -13.89 6.68 -5.05
N ILE A 100 -13.05 6.04 -5.87
CA ILE A 100 -12.33 4.81 -5.52
C ILE A 100 -10.84 5.14 -5.48
N ASP A 101 -10.21 4.98 -4.31
CA ASP A 101 -8.80 5.32 -4.11
C ASP A 101 -7.84 4.38 -4.86
N GLY A 102 -8.24 3.13 -5.07
CA GLY A 102 -7.44 2.14 -5.78
C GLY A 102 -7.45 2.33 -7.29
N VAL A 103 -6.37 1.90 -7.94
CA VAL A 103 -6.22 1.90 -9.41
C VAL A 103 -6.07 0.48 -9.93
N ASP A 104 -6.60 0.23 -11.14
CA ASP A 104 -6.45 -1.07 -11.81
C ASP A 104 -4.99 -1.36 -12.17
N GLN A 105 -4.46 -2.45 -11.67
CA GLN A 105 -3.08 -2.91 -11.87
C GLN A 105 -2.98 -4.11 -12.84
N LEU A 106 -4.05 -4.54 -13.49
CA LEU A 106 -4.06 -5.75 -14.31
C LEU A 106 -3.01 -5.71 -15.44
N ALA A 107 -2.88 -4.57 -16.13
CA ALA A 107 -1.89 -4.42 -17.19
C ALA A 107 -0.45 -4.51 -16.67
N PHE A 108 -0.21 -3.98 -15.47
CA PHE A 108 1.07 -4.08 -14.77
C PHE A 108 1.35 -5.53 -14.32
N PHE A 109 0.43 -6.19 -13.65
CA PHE A 109 0.62 -7.57 -13.20
C PHE A 109 0.84 -8.56 -14.34
N THR A 110 0.17 -8.36 -15.47
CA THR A 110 0.31 -9.22 -16.65
C THR A 110 1.50 -8.85 -17.55
N GLY A 111 2.33 -7.88 -17.15
CA GLY A 111 3.51 -7.44 -17.92
C GLY A 111 3.22 -6.67 -19.22
N LYS A 112 1.96 -6.27 -19.45
CA LYS A 112 1.58 -5.43 -20.59
C LYS A 112 2.09 -4.00 -20.46
N GLN A 113 2.39 -3.57 -19.23
CA GLN A 113 3.09 -2.33 -18.93
C GLN A 113 4.15 -2.58 -17.84
N LYS A 114 5.22 -1.76 -17.86
CA LYS A 114 6.36 -1.93 -16.94
C LYS A 114 6.19 -1.19 -15.62
N LYS A 115 5.33 -0.18 -15.57
CA LYS A 115 5.12 0.66 -14.40
C LYS A 115 3.74 0.41 -13.81
N SER A 116 3.65 0.50 -12.49
CA SER A 116 2.38 0.58 -11.80
C SER A 116 1.57 1.82 -12.22
N ASN A 117 0.26 1.73 -12.14
CA ASN A 117 -0.64 2.87 -12.31
C ASN A 117 -0.68 3.78 -11.07
N LEU A 118 -0.09 3.33 -9.95
CA LEU A 118 -0.03 4.08 -8.70
C LEU A 118 1.34 4.76 -8.54
N GLU A 119 1.37 6.08 -8.48
CA GLU A 119 2.62 6.82 -8.28
C GLU A 119 2.95 7.07 -6.81
N GLY A 120 1.98 6.95 -5.92
CA GLY A 120 2.16 7.22 -4.49
C GLY A 120 0.85 7.19 -3.73
N PHE A 121 0.93 7.33 -2.42
CA PHE A 121 -0.23 7.26 -1.53
C PHE A 121 -0.01 8.09 -0.26
N ILE A 122 -1.12 8.49 0.35
CA ILE A 122 -1.17 9.13 1.67
C ILE A 122 -0.80 8.11 2.75
N ILE A 123 -0.05 8.56 3.74
CA ILE A 123 0.26 7.80 4.95
C ILE A 123 -0.55 8.37 6.09
N TYR A 124 -1.46 7.56 6.60
CA TYR A 124 -2.31 7.88 7.75
C TYR A 124 -1.86 7.15 9.00
N ASN A 125 -2.15 7.77 10.13
CA ASN A 125 -2.29 7.09 11.39
C ASN A 125 -3.53 7.67 12.10
N ASN A 126 -4.54 6.85 12.33
CA ASN A 126 -5.90 7.29 12.68
C ASN A 126 -6.42 8.32 11.64
N ASP A 127 -6.87 9.49 12.08
CA ASP A 127 -7.38 10.56 11.21
C ASP A 127 -6.29 11.57 10.79
N ASP A 128 -5.05 11.35 11.21
CA ASP A 128 -3.94 12.25 10.95
C ASP A 128 -3.10 11.83 9.74
N ILE A 129 -2.81 12.78 8.86
CA ILE A 129 -1.87 12.57 7.75
C ILE A 129 -0.44 12.66 8.31
N TYR A 130 0.27 11.54 8.29
CA TYR A 130 1.66 11.46 8.72
C TYR A 130 2.64 11.78 7.62
N GLY A 131 2.24 11.64 6.36
CA GLY A 131 3.08 11.95 5.22
C GLY A 131 2.52 11.47 3.89
N TYR A 132 3.38 11.43 2.90
CA TYR A 132 3.08 10.95 1.56
C TYR A 132 4.29 10.24 0.95
N LYS A 133 4.07 9.10 0.32
CA LYS A 133 5.05 8.45 -0.54
C LYS A 133 4.74 8.76 -2.00
N TRP A 134 5.72 9.29 -2.72
CA TRP A 134 5.63 9.56 -4.14
C TRP A 134 6.83 8.97 -4.87
N ARG A 135 6.60 7.89 -5.63
CA ARG A 135 7.66 7.13 -6.29
C ARG A 135 8.74 6.69 -5.29
N ASN A 136 9.97 7.15 -5.49
CA ASN A 136 11.09 6.91 -4.56
C ASN A 136 11.28 8.01 -3.49
N TRP A 137 10.40 9.00 -3.47
CA TRP A 137 10.44 10.06 -2.47
C TRP A 137 9.39 9.85 -1.40
N LYS A 138 9.76 10.18 -0.18
CA LYS A 138 8.84 10.12 0.95
C LYS A 138 8.95 11.37 1.79
N MET A 139 7.83 11.94 2.14
CA MET A 139 7.73 13.10 3.00
C MET A 139 7.03 12.73 4.29
N HIS A 140 7.65 13.08 5.41
CA HIS A 140 7.04 12.99 6.74
C HIS A 140 6.57 14.37 7.21
N LEU A 141 5.36 14.42 7.72
CA LEU A 141 4.76 15.56 8.44
C LEU A 141 4.71 15.29 9.93
N VAL A 142 4.60 14.02 10.30
CA VAL A 142 4.61 13.53 11.67
C VAL A 142 5.54 12.32 11.72
N GLU A 143 6.37 12.25 12.74
CA GLU A 143 7.19 11.08 13.03
C GLU A 143 6.70 10.37 14.29
N LEU A 144 6.68 9.07 14.21
CA LEU A 144 6.37 8.16 15.31
C LEU A 144 7.46 7.10 15.32
N GLU A 145 8.26 7.05 16.39
CA GLU A 145 9.40 6.13 16.45
C GLU A 145 8.95 4.67 16.54
N ASN A 146 7.95 4.42 17.35
CA ASN A 146 7.29 3.12 17.51
C ASN A 146 5.84 3.35 17.98
N MET A 147 5.02 2.29 17.97
CA MET A 147 3.60 2.36 18.30
C MET A 147 3.27 2.89 19.71
N ASN A 148 4.22 2.86 20.62
CA ASN A 148 4.05 3.32 22.01
C ASN A 148 4.68 4.70 22.26
N SER A 149 5.25 5.34 21.23
CA SER A 149 5.85 6.67 21.33
C SER A 149 4.79 7.75 21.09
N GLU A 150 5.04 8.95 21.60
CA GLU A 150 4.22 10.11 21.25
C GLU A 150 4.53 10.59 19.83
N PRO A 151 3.50 10.91 19.02
CA PRO A 151 3.70 11.47 17.70
C PRO A 151 4.37 12.85 17.75
N MET A 152 5.43 13.02 16.99
CA MET A 152 6.14 14.28 16.86
C MET A 152 5.72 14.98 15.56
N ARG A 153 4.91 16.03 15.66
CA ARG A 153 4.58 16.89 14.49
C ARG A 153 5.77 17.75 14.12
N LEU A 154 6.11 17.75 12.85
CA LEU A 154 7.27 18.47 12.31
C LEU A 154 6.87 19.87 11.89
N ASN A 155 7.60 20.91 12.34
CA ASN A 155 7.42 22.28 11.85
C ASN A 155 7.87 22.43 10.39
N VAL A 156 8.85 21.65 9.98
CA VAL A 156 9.34 21.54 8.60
C VAL A 156 9.30 20.06 8.22
N PRO A 157 8.65 19.69 7.10
CA PRO A 157 8.61 18.30 6.66
C PRO A 157 10.01 17.73 6.45
N ARG A 158 10.18 16.44 6.70
CA ARG A 158 11.40 15.71 6.30
C ARG A 158 11.16 14.98 4.99
N ILE A 159 12.19 14.93 4.16
CA ILE A 159 12.16 14.28 2.84
C ILE A 159 13.26 13.24 2.76
N TYR A 160 12.92 12.07 2.26
CA TYR A 160 13.84 10.95 2.10
C TYR A 160 13.80 10.42 0.67
N ASN A 161 14.97 10.02 0.15
CA ASN A 161 15.07 9.30 -1.10
C ASN A 161 15.27 7.81 -0.81
N LEU A 162 14.24 7.02 -0.99
CA LEU A 162 14.21 5.61 -0.61
C LEU A 162 15.12 4.69 -1.45
N ILE A 163 15.69 5.18 -2.56
CA ILE A 163 16.68 4.42 -3.34
C ILE A 163 18.05 4.51 -2.69
N THR A 164 18.45 5.72 -2.28
CA THR A 164 19.78 5.97 -1.71
C THR A 164 19.80 5.83 -0.20
N ASP A 165 18.63 5.96 0.42
CA ASP A 165 18.43 5.91 1.87
C ASP A 165 17.15 5.11 2.23
N PRO A 166 17.19 3.77 2.10
CA PRO A 166 16.04 2.92 2.42
C PRO A 166 15.67 2.90 3.91
N LYS A 167 16.54 3.40 4.78
CA LYS A 167 16.31 3.51 6.23
C LYS A 167 15.74 4.84 6.67
N GLU A 168 15.63 5.81 5.76
CA GLU A 168 15.10 7.13 6.08
C GLU A 168 15.89 7.82 7.22
N GLU A 169 17.24 7.78 7.11
CA GLU A 169 18.16 8.35 8.11
C GLU A 169 18.63 9.74 7.74
N TYR A 170 18.64 10.09 6.44
CA TYR A 170 19.17 11.33 5.91
C TYR A 170 18.08 12.23 5.33
N ASN A 171 17.70 13.27 6.09
CA ASN A 171 16.70 14.25 5.65
C ASN A 171 17.25 15.15 4.54
N MET A 172 16.69 15.07 3.34
CA MET A 172 17.04 15.82 2.14
C MET A 172 16.14 17.03 1.89
N ALA A 173 15.43 17.54 2.87
CA ALA A 173 14.49 18.66 2.65
C ALA A 173 15.16 19.92 2.13
N ALA A 174 16.43 20.17 2.46
CA ALA A 174 17.19 21.32 1.97
C ALA A 174 17.69 21.12 0.53
N GLU A 175 18.08 19.90 0.16
CA GLU A 175 18.65 19.54 -1.13
C GLU A 175 17.59 19.25 -2.19
N ALA A 176 16.43 18.71 -1.76
CA ALA A 176 15.34 18.26 -2.63
C ALA A 176 14.06 19.11 -2.48
N THR A 177 14.21 20.42 -2.36
CA THR A 177 13.09 21.38 -2.16
C THR A 177 12.02 21.27 -3.23
N TRP A 178 12.35 20.85 -4.44
CA TRP A 178 11.42 20.67 -5.57
C TRP A 178 10.41 19.51 -5.33
N VAL A 179 10.68 18.59 -4.41
CA VAL A 179 9.77 17.50 -4.04
C VAL A 179 8.57 18.02 -3.24
N LEU A 180 8.79 19.04 -2.40
CA LEU A 180 7.77 19.60 -1.51
C LEU A 180 6.49 20.01 -2.25
N PRO A 181 6.53 20.90 -3.27
CA PRO A 181 5.31 21.35 -3.94
C PRO A 181 4.59 20.22 -4.67
N VAL A 182 5.31 19.22 -5.17
CA VAL A 182 4.70 18.06 -5.82
C VAL A 182 3.89 17.24 -4.81
N ILE A 183 4.48 16.92 -3.67
CA ILE A 183 3.81 16.13 -2.64
C ILE A 183 2.68 16.91 -1.98
N PHE A 184 2.88 18.19 -1.63
CA PHE A 184 1.82 19.02 -1.07
C PHE A 184 0.60 19.11 -1.99
N LYS A 185 0.83 19.27 -3.30
CA LYS A 185 -0.28 19.25 -4.25
C LYS A 185 -1.08 17.94 -4.17
N LYS A 186 -0.40 16.80 -4.11
CA LYS A 186 -1.06 15.47 -4.00
C LYS A 186 -1.85 15.33 -2.68
N ILE A 187 -1.31 15.83 -1.57
CA ILE A 187 -2.02 15.84 -0.28
C ILE A 187 -3.27 16.72 -0.37
N VAL A 188 -3.15 17.93 -0.91
CA VAL A 188 -4.29 18.84 -1.06
C VAL A 188 -5.35 18.27 -1.99
N ASP A 189 -4.96 17.65 -3.11
CA ASP A 189 -5.89 17.03 -4.04
C ASP A 189 -6.63 15.86 -3.36
N PHE A 190 -5.95 15.05 -2.56
CA PHE A 190 -6.58 14.00 -1.77
C PHE A 190 -7.53 14.57 -0.70
N GLN A 191 -7.14 15.62 0.01
CA GLN A 191 -8.01 16.25 1.01
C GLN A 191 -9.32 16.79 0.41
N LYS A 192 -9.32 17.20 -0.87
CA LYS A 192 -10.55 17.57 -1.58
C LYS A 192 -11.50 16.38 -1.74
N THR A 193 -11.00 15.20 -2.00
CA THR A 193 -11.84 14.00 -2.13
C THR A 193 -12.56 13.68 -0.82
N LEU A 194 -11.91 13.93 0.33
CA LEU A 194 -12.53 13.75 1.65
C LEU A 194 -13.63 14.80 1.96
N VAL A 195 -13.62 15.93 1.26
CA VAL A 195 -14.69 16.93 1.35
C VAL A 195 -15.86 16.54 0.45
N GLU A 196 -15.58 16.02 -0.74
CA GLU A 196 -16.59 15.55 -1.70
C GLU A 196 -17.29 14.30 -1.19
N GLU A 197 -16.52 13.35 -0.65
CA GLU A 197 -17.02 12.10 -0.07
C GLU A 197 -16.43 11.91 1.34
N PRO A 198 -17.06 12.51 2.38
CA PRO A 198 -16.53 12.42 3.73
C PRO A 198 -16.60 10.98 4.27
N PRO A 199 -15.65 10.61 5.16
CA PRO A 199 -15.66 9.32 5.82
C PRO A 199 -17.00 9.04 6.52
N ILE A 200 -17.44 7.79 6.45
CA ILE A 200 -18.65 7.34 7.17
C ILE A 200 -18.39 7.49 8.68
N GLN A 201 -19.29 8.16 9.37
CA GLN A 201 -19.15 8.35 10.82
C GLN A 201 -19.17 7.03 11.57
N LEU A 202 -18.34 6.93 12.60
CA LEU A 202 -18.26 5.75 13.46
C LEU A 202 -19.64 5.42 14.03
N GLY A 203 -20.06 4.15 13.95
CA GLY A 203 -21.37 3.71 14.44
C GLY A 203 -22.51 3.87 13.44
N THR A 204 -22.27 4.35 12.22
CA THR A 204 -23.27 4.36 11.16
C THR A 204 -23.66 2.92 10.83
N PRO A 205 -24.96 2.55 10.86
CA PRO A 205 -25.40 1.21 10.50
C PRO A 205 -25.02 0.85 9.05
N ASP A 206 -24.51 -0.37 8.81
CA ASP A 206 -24.29 -0.87 7.47
C ASP A 206 -25.64 -0.99 6.73
N PRO A 207 -25.85 -0.29 5.62
CA PRO A 207 -27.08 -0.38 4.83
C PRO A 207 -27.16 -1.68 4.03
N TYR A 208 -26.09 -2.50 3.97
CA TYR A 208 -26.07 -3.73 3.21
C TYR A 208 -27.07 -4.75 3.77
N LYS A 209 -27.93 -5.25 2.90
CA LYS A 209 -28.81 -6.39 3.18
C LYS A 209 -28.39 -7.53 2.25
N PRO A 210 -27.94 -8.69 2.81
CA PRO A 210 -27.59 -9.83 1.97
C PRO A 210 -28.80 -10.24 1.11
N PRO A 211 -28.59 -10.62 -0.14
CA PRO A 211 -29.64 -11.18 -0.97
C PRO A 211 -30.23 -12.45 -0.30
N LYS A 212 -31.55 -12.60 -0.38
CA LYS A 212 -32.25 -13.78 0.15
C LYS A 212 -31.95 -15.01 -0.68
#